data_c2725a5e149b3291bdfc6bbde2d6f337
#
_entry.id   c2725a5e149b3291bdfc6bbde2d6f337
#
_cell.length_a   1.000
_cell.length_b   1.000
_cell.length_c   1.000
_cell.angle_alpha   90.00
_cell.angle_beta   90.00
_cell.angle_gamma   90.00
#
_symmetry.space_group_name_H-M   'P 1'
#
loop_
_entity.id
_entity.type
_entity.pdbx_description
1 polymer ?
#
loop_
_entity_poly.entity_id
_entity_poly.type
_entity_poly.pdbx_seq_one_letter_code
_entity_poly.pdbx_strand_id
1 'polypeptide(L)'
;MPKIIKNLENRLLEEARRQIDKNGYSGMTMRSVADACGVGVGTVYNYFPSKDELLANYMLSDWQRCISDINAVSTYSDQAAPVLRCIYDQLLSYAEQHQGVLRDKAAARGFADTFARFHLLLRQQLAAPLCKFCEDEFAAEFIAESMLCWSLAGKDFDSIYSVVRKLLKQ
;
A
#
# COMPACT_ATOMS: atom_id res chain seq x y z
N MET A 1 30.41 -9.55 18.11
CA MET A 1 29.04 -10.06 17.96
C MET A 1 28.13 -8.90 17.63
N PRO A 2 27.35 -8.94 16.54
CA PRO A 2 26.40 -7.88 16.27
C PRO A 2 25.35 -7.87 17.37
N LYS A 3 25.13 -6.71 17.99
CA LYS A 3 24.08 -6.51 18.97
C LYS A 3 22.74 -6.68 18.24
N ILE A 4 21.99 -7.73 18.54
CA ILE A 4 20.60 -7.87 18.06
C ILE A 4 19.79 -6.77 18.77
N ILE A 5 19.57 -5.67 18.08
CA ILE A 5 18.70 -4.60 18.59
C ILE A 5 17.28 -5.08 18.35
N LYS A 6 16.60 -5.49 19.43
CA LYS A 6 15.19 -5.87 19.36
C LYS A 6 14.41 -4.76 18.63
N ASN A 7 13.64 -5.18 17.61
CA ASN A 7 12.76 -4.31 16.84
C ASN A 7 13.46 -3.23 15.98
N LEU A 8 14.74 -3.46 15.57
CA LEU A 8 15.47 -2.47 14.78
C LEU A 8 14.80 -2.23 13.42
N GLU A 9 14.30 -3.27 12.77
CA GLU A 9 13.62 -3.19 11.49
C GLU A 9 12.46 -2.19 11.54
N ASN A 10 11.56 -2.33 12.51
CA ASN A 10 10.43 -1.40 12.68
C ASN A 10 10.90 0.03 12.98
N ARG A 11 11.95 0.19 13.78
CA ARG A 11 12.52 1.53 14.06
C ARG A 11 13.07 2.19 12.81
N LEU A 12 13.69 1.41 11.91
CA LEU A 12 14.19 1.90 10.63
C LEU A 12 13.05 2.32 9.72
N LEU A 13 11.97 1.53 9.66
CA LEU A 13 10.77 1.84 8.88
C LEU A 13 10.05 3.10 9.42
N GLU A 14 9.86 3.21 10.72
CA GLU A 14 9.24 4.38 11.37
C GLU A 14 10.05 5.65 11.13
N GLU A 15 11.37 5.56 11.24
CA GLU A 15 12.26 6.71 11.01
C GLU A 15 12.27 7.13 9.53
N ALA A 16 12.30 6.16 8.61
CA ALA A 16 12.17 6.43 7.18
C ALA A 16 10.86 7.16 6.87
N ARG A 17 9.73 6.70 7.44
CA ARG A 17 8.43 7.35 7.36
C ARG A 17 8.52 8.80 7.82
N ARG A 18 9.01 9.03 9.04
CA ARG A 18 9.12 10.36 9.63
C ARG A 18 9.93 11.33 8.76
N GLN A 19 11.03 10.84 8.16
CA GLN A 19 11.87 11.66 7.27
C GLN A 19 11.18 11.96 5.94
N ILE A 20 10.45 10.99 5.37
CA ILE A 20 9.69 11.18 4.12
C ILE A 20 8.55 12.18 4.34
N ASP A 21 7.80 12.04 5.42
CA ASP A 21 6.71 12.97 5.75
C ASP A 21 7.21 14.40 5.93
N LYS A 22 8.41 14.57 6.49
CA LYS A 22 9.00 15.89 6.73
C LYS A 22 9.72 16.49 5.53
N ASN A 23 10.46 15.67 4.78
CA ASN A 23 11.45 16.15 3.80
C ASN A 23 11.19 15.62 2.37
N GLY A 24 10.14 14.84 2.18
CA GLY A 24 9.87 14.12 0.95
C GLY A 24 10.82 12.93 0.72
N TYR A 25 10.52 12.14 -0.32
CA TYR A 25 11.36 11.00 -0.69
C TYR A 25 12.81 11.40 -0.95
N SER A 26 13.03 12.49 -1.71
CA SER A 26 14.39 12.93 -2.07
C SER A 26 15.22 13.38 -0.86
N GLY A 27 14.58 13.89 0.20
CA GLY A 27 15.26 14.35 1.42
C GLY A 27 15.65 13.24 2.41
N MET A 28 15.10 12.02 2.27
CA MET A 28 15.47 10.87 3.08
C MET A 28 16.67 10.13 2.46
N THR A 29 17.61 9.71 3.29
CA THR A 29 18.78 8.90 2.88
C THR A 29 18.97 7.73 3.84
N MET A 30 19.61 6.64 3.36
CA MET A 30 19.95 5.49 4.20
C MET A 30 20.87 5.89 5.37
N ARG A 31 21.76 6.87 5.14
CA ARG A 31 22.65 7.40 6.18
C ARG A 31 21.87 8.19 7.23
N SER A 32 20.97 9.08 6.82
CA SER A 32 20.17 9.88 7.78
C SER A 32 19.26 9.01 8.65
N VAL A 33 18.74 7.92 8.09
CA VAL A 33 17.96 6.92 8.85
C VAL A 33 18.86 6.18 9.85
N ALA A 34 20.05 5.76 9.43
CA ALA A 34 21.02 5.09 10.30
C ALA A 34 21.43 5.97 11.48
N ASP A 35 21.80 7.23 11.20
CA ASP A 35 22.23 8.21 12.20
C ASP A 35 21.12 8.45 13.24
N ALA A 36 19.88 8.65 12.79
CA ALA A 36 18.74 8.85 13.67
C ALA A 36 18.39 7.62 14.53
N CYS A 37 18.62 6.42 14.01
CA CYS A 37 18.42 5.17 14.76
C CYS A 37 19.62 4.78 15.63
N GLY A 38 20.75 5.51 15.55
CA GLY A 38 21.97 5.24 16.32
C GLY A 38 22.69 3.96 15.88
N VAL A 39 22.66 3.65 14.58
CA VAL A 39 23.31 2.47 13.99
C VAL A 39 24.23 2.85 12.83
N GLY A 40 25.14 1.97 12.48
CA GLY A 40 25.96 2.14 11.28
C GLY A 40 25.12 1.98 10.00
N VAL A 41 25.41 2.76 8.97
CA VAL A 41 24.70 2.67 7.68
C VAL A 41 24.77 1.27 7.06
N GLY A 42 25.88 0.53 7.26
CA GLY A 42 26.01 -0.87 6.85
C GLY A 42 24.98 -1.79 7.51
N THR A 43 24.58 -1.46 8.75
CA THR A 43 23.50 -2.19 9.44
C THR A 43 22.17 -1.99 8.74
N VAL A 44 21.86 -0.77 8.29
CA VAL A 44 20.62 -0.49 7.54
C VAL A 44 20.61 -1.25 6.22
N TYR A 45 21.73 -1.29 5.49
CA TYR A 45 21.86 -2.06 4.24
C TYR A 45 21.72 -3.57 4.42
N ASN A 46 22.00 -4.11 5.62
CA ASN A 46 21.75 -5.52 5.92
C ASN A 46 20.26 -5.86 6.04
N TYR A 47 19.41 -4.89 6.42
CA TYR A 47 17.96 -5.05 6.48
C TYR A 47 17.28 -4.69 5.16
N PHE A 48 17.72 -3.61 4.55
CA PHE A 48 17.14 -3.04 3.34
C PHE A 48 18.25 -2.74 2.34
N PRO A 49 18.41 -3.54 1.28
CA PRO A 49 19.51 -3.41 0.31
C PRO A 49 19.56 -2.07 -0.41
N SER A 50 18.43 -1.34 -0.46
CA SER A 50 18.34 -0.02 -1.08
C SER A 50 17.33 0.87 -0.36
N LYS A 51 17.37 2.16 -0.67
CA LYS A 51 16.38 3.14 -0.25
C LYS A 51 14.97 2.75 -0.71
N ASP A 52 14.89 2.19 -1.90
CA ASP A 52 13.63 1.78 -2.51
C ASP A 52 13.03 0.57 -1.78
N GLU A 53 13.86 -0.40 -1.39
CA GLU A 53 13.43 -1.54 -0.57
C GLU A 53 12.96 -1.09 0.83
N LEU A 54 13.66 -0.15 1.46
CA LEU A 54 13.23 0.42 2.74
C LEU A 54 11.84 1.07 2.61
N LEU A 55 11.63 1.85 1.54
CA LEU A 55 10.35 2.50 1.27
C LEU A 55 9.25 1.50 0.92
N ALA A 56 9.54 0.51 0.07
CA ALA A 56 8.58 -0.52 -0.30
C ALA A 56 8.08 -1.31 0.92
N ASN A 57 8.99 -1.66 1.85
CA ASN A 57 8.63 -2.36 3.09
C ASN A 57 7.78 -1.49 4.03
N TYR A 58 8.09 -0.18 4.13
CA TYR A 58 7.27 0.76 4.88
C TYR A 58 5.84 0.84 4.29
N MET A 59 5.72 1.05 2.98
CA MET A 59 4.43 1.11 2.30
C MET A 59 3.65 -0.20 2.41
N LEU A 60 4.34 -1.34 2.30
CA LEU A 60 3.72 -2.66 2.44
C LEU A 60 3.16 -2.90 3.84
N SER A 61 3.85 -2.45 4.88
CA SER A 61 3.37 -2.58 6.28
C SER A 61 2.04 -1.84 6.50
N ASP A 62 1.91 -0.63 5.95
CA ASP A 62 0.65 0.13 6.03
C ASP A 62 -0.45 -0.50 5.16
N TRP A 63 -0.07 -1.02 3.98
CA TRP A 63 -1.00 -1.73 3.11
C TRP A 63 -1.58 -3.00 3.77
N GLN A 64 -0.76 -3.76 4.50
CA GLN A 64 -1.24 -4.95 5.22
C GLN A 64 -2.33 -4.62 6.25
N ARG A 65 -2.28 -3.45 6.88
CA ARG A 65 -3.37 -2.99 7.75
C ARG A 65 -4.65 -2.72 6.96
N CYS A 66 -4.55 -2.02 5.83
CA CYS A 66 -5.71 -1.79 4.95
C CYS A 66 -6.37 -3.10 4.52
N ILE A 67 -5.59 -4.08 4.10
CA ILE A 67 -6.10 -5.41 3.70
C ILE A 67 -6.72 -6.16 4.89
N SER A 68 -6.16 -6.05 6.09
CA SER A 68 -6.75 -6.64 7.29
C SER A 68 -8.14 -6.09 7.58
N ASP A 69 -8.33 -4.78 7.47
CA ASP A 69 -9.62 -4.12 7.69
C ASP A 69 -10.64 -4.52 6.61
N ILE A 70 -10.22 -4.57 5.33
CA ILE A 70 -11.08 -5.00 4.21
C ILE A 70 -11.52 -6.45 4.41
N ASN A 71 -10.60 -7.35 4.78
CA ASN A 71 -10.92 -8.75 5.03
C ASN A 71 -11.86 -8.93 6.23
N ALA A 72 -11.70 -8.13 7.27
CA ALA A 72 -12.61 -8.14 8.41
C ALA A 72 -14.05 -7.77 7.97
N VAL A 73 -14.21 -6.67 7.21
CA VAL A 73 -15.52 -6.28 6.66
C VAL A 73 -16.07 -7.38 5.74
N SER A 74 -15.25 -7.94 4.86
CA SER A 74 -15.68 -9.02 3.97
C SER A 74 -16.13 -10.27 4.74
N THR A 75 -15.48 -10.62 5.85
CA THR A 75 -15.83 -11.79 6.64
C THR A 75 -17.24 -11.69 7.24
N TYR A 76 -17.65 -10.48 7.68
CA TYR A 76 -18.92 -10.26 8.36
C TYR A 76 -20.05 -9.73 7.46
N SER A 77 -19.78 -9.46 6.18
CA SER A 77 -20.76 -8.95 5.24
C SER A 77 -21.15 -9.97 4.18
N ASP A 78 -22.44 -10.18 4.02
CA ASP A 78 -23.02 -10.96 2.92
C ASP A 78 -23.33 -10.09 1.68
N GLN A 79 -23.03 -8.79 1.74
CA GLN A 79 -23.26 -7.84 0.67
C GLN A 79 -21.95 -7.23 0.19
N ALA A 80 -21.82 -7.06 -1.13
CA ALA A 80 -20.63 -6.49 -1.75
C ALA A 80 -20.45 -4.98 -1.46
N ALA A 81 -21.55 -4.23 -1.33
CA ALA A 81 -21.49 -2.77 -1.20
C ALA A 81 -20.68 -2.28 0.02
N PRO A 82 -20.83 -2.83 1.24
CA PRO A 82 -20.00 -2.45 2.38
C PRO A 82 -18.51 -2.77 2.17
N VAL A 83 -18.21 -3.89 1.51
CA VAL A 83 -16.81 -4.29 1.22
C VAL A 83 -16.19 -3.34 0.21
N LEU A 84 -16.89 -3.01 -0.86
CA LEU A 84 -16.45 -2.05 -1.87
C LEU A 84 -16.28 -0.64 -1.29
N ARG A 85 -17.17 -0.22 -0.38
CA ARG A 85 -17.01 1.06 0.33
C ARG A 85 -15.75 1.04 1.19
N CYS A 86 -15.51 -0.03 1.95
CA CYS A 86 -14.31 -0.17 2.74
C CYS A 86 -13.04 -0.12 1.86
N ILE A 87 -13.02 -0.83 0.74
CA ILE A 87 -11.92 -0.77 -0.24
C ILE A 87 -11.67 0.68 -0.68
N TYR A 88 -12.72 1.40 -1.06
CA TYR A 88 -12.62 2.78 -1.51
C TYR A 88 -12.01 3.69 -0.43
N ASP A 89 -12.54 3.63 0.79
CA ASP A 89 -12.11 4.48 1.89
C ASP A 89 -10.66 4.17 2.31
N GLN A 90 -10.27 2.88 2.32
CA GLN A 90 -8.90 2.45 2.60
C GLN A 90 -7.92 2.90 1.52
N LEU A 91 -8.30 2.84 0.23
CA LEU A 91 -7.47 3.33 -0.87
C LEU A 91 -7.22 4.83 -0.79
N LEU A 92 -8.25 5.62 -0.49
CA LEU A 92 -8.09 7.07 -0.33
C LEU A 92 -7.20 7.42 0.88
N SER A 93 -7.45 6.77 2.02
CA SER A 93 -6.64 6.97 3.24
C SER A 93 -5.18 6.60 3.00
N TYR A 94 -4.93 5.46 2.33
CA TYR A 94 -3.58 5.03 1.97
C TYR A 94 -2.89 6.01 1.02
N ALA A 95 -3.60 6.50 -0.01
CA ALA A 95 -3.05 7.46 -0.95
C ALA A 95 -2.72 8.81 -0.29
N GLU A 96 -3.57 9.28 0.61
CA GLU A 96 -3.33 10.50 1.39
C GLU A 96 -2.10 10.36 2.31
N GLN A 97 -2.02 9.23 3.02
CA GLN A 97 -0.89 8.93 3.91
C GLN A 97 0.44 8.86 3.16
N HIS A 98 0.46 8.35 1.93
CA HIS A 98 1.66 8.18 1.13
C HIS A 98 1.84 9.22 0.02
N GLN A 99 1.10 10.33 0.04
CA GLN A 99 1.14 11.34 -1.02
C GLN A 99 2.55 11.93 -1.25
N GLY A 100 3.37 12.01 -0.21
CA GLY A 100 4.76 12.50 -0.30
C GLY A 100 5.67 11.59 -1.15
N VAL A 101 5.32 10.32 -1.30
CA VAL A 101 5.99 9.35 -2.16
C VAL A 101 5.31 9.27 -3.52
N LEU A 102 3.98 9.09 -3.54
CA LEU A 102 3.21 8.86 -4.76
C LEU A 102 3.27 10.04 -5.74
N ARG A 103 3.49 11.26 -5.26
CA ARG A 103 3.64 12.47 -6.07
C ARG A 103 5.09 12.83 -6.42
N ASP A 104 6.06 12.14 -5.83
CA ASP A 104 7.48 12.43 -6.06
C ASP A 104 7.94 11.79 -7.38
N LYS A 105 8.39 12.67 -8.32
CA LYS A 105 8.84 12.22 -9.64
C LYS A 105 10.12 11.39 -9.60
N ALA A 106 10.96 11.57 -8.60
CA ALA A 106 12.19 10.78 -8.44
C ALA A 106 11.83 9.38 -7.91
N ALA A 107 10.89 9.29 -6.95
CA ALA A 107 10.32 8.03 -6.52
C ALA A 107 9.71 7.28 -7.71
N ALA A 108 8.87 7.91 -8.53
CA ALA A 108 8.21 7.28 -9.67
C ALA A 108 9.20 6.68 -10.69
N ARG A 109 10.39 7.29 -10.88
CA ARG A 109 11.42 6.79 -11.81
C ARG A 109 12.22 5.62 -11.25
N GLY A 110 12.57 5.67 -9.96
CA GLY A 110 13.32 4.59 -9.30
C GLY A 110 12.50 3.35 -9.04
N PHE A 111 11.18 3.51 -8.97
CA PHE A 111 10.23 2.48 -8.54
C PHE A 111 9.45 1.80 -9.69
N ALA A 112 9.69 2.11 -10.97
CA ALA A 112 8.83 1.65 -12.07
C ALA A 112 8.55 0.13 -12.00
N ASP A 113 9.59 -0.69 -11.87
CA ASP A 113 9.44 -2.15 -11.77
C ASP A 113 8.86 -2.61 -10.42
N THR A 114 9.22 -1.92 -9.34
CA THR A 114 8.69 -2.17 -8.01
C THR A 114 7.22 -1.77 -7.94
N PHE A 115 6.85 -0.65 -8.55
CA PHE A 115 5.47 -0.21 -8.69
C PHE A 115 4.60 -1.18 -9.48
N ALA A 116 5.09 -1.73 -10.59
CA ALA A 116 4.34 -2.70 -11.38
C ALA A 116 4.06 -3.98 -10.57
N ARG A 117 5.07 -4.50 -9.86
CA ARG A 117 4.90 -5.66 -8.97
C ARG A 117 3.97 -5.35 -7.80
N PHE A 118 4.08 -4.16 -7.22
CA PHE A 118 3.24 -3.71 -6.12
C PHE A 118 1.78 -3.56 -6.59
N HIS A 119 1.55 -2.95 -7.75
CA HIS A 119 0.22 -2.82 -8.33
C HIS A 119 -0.47 -4.18 -8.54
N LEU A 120 0.27 -5.16 -9.09
CA LEU A 120 -0.24 -6.52 -9.25
C LEU A 120 -0.64 -7.15 -7.90
N LEU A 121 0.22 -7.00 -6.88
CA LEU A 121 -0.05 -7.49 -5.53
C LEU A 121 -1.31 -6.84 -4.93
N LEU A 122 -1.42 -5.51 -5.04
CA LEU A 122 -2.58 -4.76 -4.54
C LEU A 122 -3.87 -5.26 -5.20
N ARG A 123 -3.88 -5.40 -6.54
CA ARG A 123 -5.03 -5.90 -7.28
C ARG A 123 -5.45 -7.29 -6.80
N GLN A 124 -4.52 -8.23 -6.68
CA GLN A 124 -4.81 -9.59 -6.23
C GLN A 124 -5.38 -9.62 -4.80
N GLN A 125 -4.81 -8.83 -3.90
CA GLN A 125 -5.28 -8.77 -2.51
C GLN A 125 -6.64 -8.09 -2.38
N LEU A 126 -6.96 -7.12 -3.25
CA LEU A 126 -8.29 -6.50 -3.30
C LEU A 126 -9.34 -7.41 -3.97
N ALA A 127 -8.93 -8.24 -4.93
CA ALA A 127 -9.84 -9.17 -5.61
C ALA A 127 -10.28 -10.31 -4.68
N ALA A 128 -9.37 -10.83 -3.84
CA ALA A 128 -9.64 -11.98 -2.98
C ALA A 128 -10.92 -11.84 -2.12
N PRO A 129 -11.16 -10.74 -1.36
CA PRO A 129 -12.38 -10.55 -0.59
C PRO A 129 -13.65 -10.33 -1.45
N LEU A 130 -13.49 -10.07 -2.76
CA LEU A 130 -14.59 -9.84 -3.70
C LEU A 130 -15.04 -11.12 -4.43
N CYS A 131 -14.20 -12.18 -4.47
CA CYS A 131 -14.49 -13.41 -5.22
C CYS A 131 -15.84 -14.04 -4.85
N LYS A 132 -16.27 -13.98 -3.58
CA LYS A 132 -17.55 -14.54 -3.14
C LYS A 132 -18.78 -13.81 -3.73
N PHE A 133 -18.60 -12.57 -4.17
CA PHE A 133 -19.65 -11.72 -4.74
C PHE A 133 -19.65 -11.70 -6.26
N CYS A 134 -18.69 -12.33 -6.92
CA CYS A 134 -18.49 -12.29 -8.36
C CYS A 134 -18.76 -13.66 -9.00
N GLU A 135 -19.20 -13.68 -10.26
CA GLU A 135 -19.41 -14.91 -11.02
C GLU A 135 -18.13 -15.74 -11.18
N ASP A 136 -17.01 -15.04 -11.44
CA ASP A 136 -15.69 -15.62 -11.63
C ASP A 136 -14.59 -14.73 -11.05
N GLU A 137 -13.37 -15.26 -11.07
CA GLU A 137 -12.17 -14.57 -10.57
C GLU A 137 -11.83 -13.33 -11.38
N PHE A 138 -12.04 -13.36 -12.70
CA PHE A 138 -11.75 -12.23 -13.57
C PHE A 138 -12.66 -11.02 -13.25
N ALA A 139 -13.95 -11.26 -12.96
CA ALA A 139 -14.86 -10.20 -12.54
C ALA A 139 -14.38 -9.54 -11.22
N ALA A 140 -13.90 -10.35 -10.26
CA ALA A 140 -13.34 -9.83 -9.01
C ALA A 140 -12.05 -9.01 -9.25
N GLU A 141 -11.16 -9.48 -10.10
CA GLU A 141 -9.95 -8.75 -10.50
C GLU A 141 -10.28 -7.45 -11.24
N PHE A 142 -11.25 -7.47 -12.15
CA PHE A 142 -11.68 -6.28 -12.89
C PHE A 142 -12.27 -5.22 -11.97
N ILE A 143 -13.08 -5.64 -10.98
CA ILE A 143 -13.62 -4.74 -9.98
C ILE A 143 -12.48 -4.17 -9.11
N ALA A 144 -11.56 -5.00 -8.64
CA ALA A 144 -10.41 -4.57 -7.86
C ALA A 144 -9.54 -3.54 -8.60
N GLU A 145 -9.24 -3.79 -9.88
CA GLU A 145 -8.52 -2.86 -10.75
C GLU A 145 -9.29 -1.55 -10.94
N SER A 146 -10.59 -1.64 -11.18
CA SER A 146 -11.46 -0.46 -11.32
C SER A 146 -11.48 0.38 -10.04
N MET A 147 -11.62 -0.25 -8.88
CA MET A 147 -11.55 0.43 -7.58
C MET A 147 -10.20 1.11 -7.39
N LEU A 148 -9.09 0.40 -7.63
CA LEU A 148 -7.74 0.92 -7.47
C LEU A 148 -7.50 2.15 -8.37
N CYS A 149 -7.73 2.00 -9.68
CA CYS A 149 -7.44 3.06 -10.64
C CYS A 149 -8.35 4.28 -10.50
N TRP A 150 -9.66 4.09 -10.39
CA TRP A 150 -10.61 5.19 -10.39
C TRP A 150 -10.69 5.94 -9.06
N SER A 151 -10.51 5.25 -7.93
CA SER A 151 -10.42 5.92 -6.61
C SER A 151 -9.20 6.85 -6.55
N LEU A 152 -8.04 6.35 -7.00
CA LEU A 152 -6.81 7.16 -7.05
C LEU A 152 -6.85 8.28 -8.11
N ALA A 153 -7.68 8.13 -9.14
CA ALA A 153 -7.97 9.18 -10.12
C ALA A 153 -8.99 10.22 -9.61
N GLY A 154 -9.49 10.08 -8.38
CA GLY A 154 -10.41 11.05 -7.75
C GLY A 154 -11.87 10.89 -8.15
N LYS A 155 -12.28 9.73 -8.69
CA LYS A 155 -13.69 9.43 -8.89
C LYS A 155 -14.38 9.12 -7.57
N ASP A 156 -15.59 9.63 -7.39
CA ASP A 156 -16.42 9.32 -6.22
C ASP A 156 -16.89 7.86 -6.22
N PHE A 157 -17.18 7.36 -5.03
CA PHE A 157 -17.60 5.98 -4.83
C PHE A 157 -18.87 5.61 -5.63
N ASP A 158 -19.87 6.48 -5.63
CA ASP A 158 -21.17 6.17 -6.24
C ASP A 158 -21.04 6.03 -7.76
N SER A 159 -20.21 6.86 -8.38
CA SER A 159 -19.87 6.74 -9.81
C SER A 159 -19.23 5.38 -10.13
N ILE A 160 -18.22 4.96 -9.35
CA ILE A 160 -17.56 3.67 -9.54
C ILE A 160 -18.54 2.53 -9.27
N TYR A 161 -19.23 2.58 -8.14
CA TYR A 161 -20.15 1.53 -7.71
C TYR A 161 -21.30 1.32 -8.71
N SER A 162 -21.81 2.39 -9.32
CA SER A 162 -22.88 2.31 -10.34
C SER A 162 -22.51 1.42 -11.54
N VAL A 163 -21.21 1.32 -11.84
CA VAL A 163 -20.68 0.49 -12.93
C VAL A 163 -20.36 -0.91 -12.43
N VAL A 164 -19.52 -1.01 -11.37
CA VAL A 164 -19.00 -2.32 -10.92
C VAL A 164 -20.08 -3.23 -10.34
N ARG A 165 -21.15 -2.69 -9.76
CA ARG A 165 -22.28 -3.48 -9.25
C ARG A 165 -22.95 -4.38 -10.30
N LYS A 166 -22.80 -4.05 -11.59
CA LYS A 166 -23.36 -4.84 -12.70
C LYS A 166 -22.58 -6.15 -12.95
N LEU A 167 -21.39 -6.26 -12.36
CA LEU A 167 -20.52 -7.43 -12.44
C LEU A 167 -20.66 -8.34 -11.21
N LEU A 168 -21.45 -7.93 -10.23
CA LEU A 168 -21.73 -8.72 -9.03
C LEU A 168 -22.81 -9.75 -9.32
N LYS A 169 -22.78 -10.89 -8.62
CA LYS A 169 -23.86 -11.88 -8.61
C LYS A 169 -25.19 -11.21 -8.23
N GLN A 170 -26.23 -11.62 -8.93
CA GLN A 170 -27.60 -11.22 -8.61
C GLN A 170 -28.14 -12.02 -7.45
#